data_c2a7cb980a6285b71970f080edc80028
#
_entry.id   c2a7cb980a6285b71970f080edc80028
#
_cell.length_a   1.000
_cell.length_b   1.000
_cell.length_c   1.000
_cell.angle_alpha   90.00
_cell.angle_beta   90.00
_cell.angle_gamma   90.00
#
_symmetry.space_group_name_H-M   'P 1'
#
loop_
_entity.id
_entity.type
_entity.pdbx_description
1 polymer ?
#
loop_
_entity_poly.entity_id
_entity_poly.type
_entity_poly.pdbx_seq_one_letter_code
_entity_poly.pdbx_strand_id
1 'polypeptide(L)'
;MKKDLEEFRREAYVDAIYAKMEDDRVVGVSSDTCEALIISYGFIAYPIIGLDAHIFDYCKVDDFCDPINSTIAYLKTQKCPLIYSSRFFVVDSFCEKFNTCLKKSTDKDLVYENDLRAYLENIKEISFDEKIYRESQDKLKKIKILLRDLEESDMDGSLLYKLGFYIRFIKDLDERISFLKYISSKYQRKNIKRKIIQATCPFAVTDLIDENIDQAYKIVKSKNPDFTFDKCIYKADKILTYKEK
;
A
#
# COMPACT_ATOMS: atom_id res chain seq x y z
N MET A 1 19.30 -14.51 -7.39
CA MET A 1 18.72 -13.44 -8.20
C MET A 1 17.75 -12.68 -7.31
N LYS A 2 18.18 -11.54 -6.78
CA LYS A 2 17.25 -10.63 -6.10
C LYS A 2 16.47 -9.94 -7.23
N LYS A 3 15.24 -10.35 -7.51
CA LYS A 3 14.33 -9.45 -8.18
C LYS A 3 14.24 -8.25 -7.22
N ASP A 4 14.67 -7.10 -7.68
CA ASP A 4 14.55 -5.88 -6.90
C ASP A 4 13.07 -5.70 -6.60
N LEU A 5 12.68 -5.51 -5.34
CA LEU A 5 11.27 -5.36 -4.98
C LEU A 5 10.63 -4.17 -5.73
N GLU A 6 11.41 -3.16 -6.06
CA GLU A 6 10.97 -2.02 -6.86
C GLU A 6 10.58 -2.40 -8.29
N GLU A 7 11.09 -3.51 -8.83
CA GLU A 7 10.72 -4.00 -10.16
C GLU A 7 9.22 -4.30 -10.26
N PHE A 8 8.60 -4.83 -9.20
CA PHE A 8 7.16 -5.04 -9.17
C PHE A 8 6.38 -3.74 -9.38
N ARG A 9 6.86 -2.63 -8.81
CA ARG A 9 6.24 -1.32 -9.01
C ARG A 9 6.41 -0.83 -10.45
N ARG A 10 7.57 -1.07 -11.07
CA ARG A 10 7.82 -0.71 -12.48
C ARG A 10 6.95 -1.54 -13.43
N GLU A 11 6.82 -2.84 -13.18
CA GLU A 11 5.90 -3.71 -13.93
C GLU A 11 4.45 -3.23 -13.79
N ALA A 12 4.02 -2.88 -12.57
CA ALA A 12 2.69 -2.35 -12.31
C ALA A 12 2.41 -1.02 -13.06
N TYR A 13 3.43 -0.19 -13.30
CA TYR A 13 3.27 1.03 -14.09
C TYR A 13 2.83 0.73 -15.53
N VAL A 14 3.46 -0.27 -16.13
CA VAL A 14 3.13 -0.71 -17.49
C VAL A 14 1.74 -1.35 -17.51
N ASP A 15 1.48 -2.27 -16.60
CA ASP A 15 0.20 -2.95 -16.46
C ASP A 15 -0.97 -1.98 -16.27
N ALA A 16 -0.79 -0.94 -15.43
CA ALA A 16 -1.83 0.05 -15.18
C ALA A 16 -2.17 0.87 -16.41
N ILE A 17 -1.17 1.22 -17.23
CA ILE A 17 -1.40 1.94 -18.49
C ILE A 17 -2.20 1.06 -19.46
N TYR A 18 -1.81 -0.21 -19.64
CA TYR A 18 -2.53 -1.14 -20.50
C TYR A 18 -3.97 -1.35 -20.02
N ALA A 19 -4.17 -1.64 -18.73
CA ALA A 19 -5.50 -1.83 -18.16
C ALA A 19 -6.41 -0.59 -18.30
N LYS A 20 -5.82 0.62 -18.23
CA LYS A 20 -6.56 1.86 -18.52
C LYS A 20 -6.99 1.95 -19.97
N MET A 21 -6.11 1.58 -20.89
CA MET A 21 -6.41 1.66 -22.33
C MET A 21 -7.44 0.63 -22.80
N GLU A 22 -7.44 -0.55 -22.17
CA GLU A 22 -8.34 -1.64 -22.52
C GLU A 22 -9.74 -1.43 -21.90
N ASP A 23 -9.81 -1.37 -20.57
CA ASP A 23 -11.08 -1.47 -19.85
C ASP A 23 -11.30 -0.37 -18.80
N ASP A 24 -10.33 0.53 -18.60
CA ASP A 24 -10.31 1.54 -17.52
C ASP A 24 -10.59 0.97 -16.12
N ARG A 25 -10.00 -0.19 -15.81
CA ARG A 25 -10.26 -0.97 -14.60
C ARG A 25 -9.16 -0.91 -13.55
N VAL A 26 -8.49 0.21 -13.43
CA VAL A 26 -7.51 0.44 -12.37
C VAL A 26 -8.14 1.25 -11.25
N VAL A 27 -7.91 0.82 -10.01
CA VAL A 27 -8.34 1.51 -8.79
C VAL A 27 -7.11 1.83 -7.94
N GLY A 28 -6.97 3.08 -7.58
CA GLY A 28 -5.95 3.50 -6.64
C GLY A 28 -6.41 3.29 -5.20
N VAL A 29 -5.59 2.67 -4.35
CA VAL A 29 -5.98 2.37 -2.97
C VAL A 29 -4.97 2.92 -1.97
N SER A 30 -5.46 3.47 -0.85
CA SER A 30 -4.62 3.87 0.27
C SER A 30 -4.33 2.71 1.23
N SER A 31 -5.19 1.70 1.26
CA SER A 31 -5.06 0.50 2.11
C SER A 31 -5.23 -0.79 1.29
N ASP A 32 -5.16 -1.94 1.96
CA ASP A 32 -5.33 -3.27 1.35
C ASP A 32 -6.62 -3.98 1.79
N THR A 33 -7.48 -3.30 2.55
CA THR A 33 -8.63 -3.93 3.21
C THR A 33 -9.73 -4.33 2.24
N CYS A 34 -9.94 -3.59 1.16
CA CYS A 34 -11.01 -3.81 0.20
C CYS A 34 -10.59 -4.55 -1.08
N GLU A 35 -9.37 -5.09 -1.16
CA GLU A 35 -8.82 -5.64 -2.39
C GLU A 35 -9.68 -6.78 -2.98
N ALA A 36 -10.16 -7.71 -2.15
CA ALA A 36 -11.03 -8.80 -2.64
C ALA A 36 -12.32 -8.29 -3.29
N LEU A 37 -12.91 -7.24 -2.72
CA LEU A 37 -14.11 -6.61 -3.26
C LEU A 37 -13.81 -5.94 -4.61
N ILE A 38 -12.69 -5.22 -4.71
CA ILE A 38 -12.26 -4.56 -5.96
C ILE A 38 -12.06 -5.60 -7.06
N ILE A 39 -11.36 -6.69 -6.76
CA ILE A 39 -11.09 -7.79 -7.71
C ILE A 39 -12.39 -8.47 -8.15
N SER A 40 -13.37 -8.65 -7.25
CA SER A 40 -14.65 -9.30 -7.57
C SER A 40 -15.53 -8.52 -8.55
N TYR A 41 -15.25 -7.24 -8.75
CA TYR A 41 -15.87 -6.43 -9.81
C TYR A 41 -14.97 -6.29 -11.05
N GLY A 42 -13.87 -7.05 -11.14
CA GLY A 42 -12.95 -7.06 -12.28
C GLY A 42 -11.98 -5.89 -12.33
N PHE A 43 -11.77 -5.19 -11.22
CA PHE A 43 -10.77 -4.13 -11.12
C PHE A 43 -9.42 -4.63 -10.58
N ILE A 44 -8.38 -3.88 -10.87
CA ILE A 44 -7.03 -4.06 -10.34
C ILE A 44 -6.77 -2.96 -9.32
N ALA A 45 -6.38 -3.34 -8.09
CA ALA A 45 -6.05 -2.42 -7.02
C ALA A 45 -4.54 -2.15 -6.94
N TYR A 46 -4.13 -0.89 -7.04
CA TYR A 46 -2.75 -0.49 -6.84
C TYR A 46 -2.60 0.58 -5.74
N PRO A 47 -1.54 0.50 -4.91
CA PRO A 47 -1.22 1.56 -3.96
C PRO A 47 -0.94 2.89 -4.65
N ILE A 48 -1.51 3.99 -4.13
CA ILE A 48 -1.36 5.35 -4.69
C ILE A 48 -0.44 6.27 -3.88
N ILE A 49 0.29 5.72 -2.93
CA ILE A 49 1.16 6.53 -2.06
C ILE A 49 2.45 6.85 -2.80
N GLY A 50 2.81 8.12 -2.88
CA GLY A 50 4.10 8.57 -3.39
C GLY A 50 5.21 8.21 -2.41
N LEU A 51 6.28 7.60 -2.93
CA LEU A 51 7.36 7.02 -2.12
C LEU A 51 8.74 7.55 -2.47
N ASP A 52 8.87 8.37 -3.50
CA ASP A 52 10.18 8.83 -3.91
C ASP A 52 10.28 10.36 -3.93
N ALA A 53 11.47 10.84 -3.57
CA ALA A 53 11.77 12.27 -3.49
C ALA A 53 12.04 12.92 -4.85
N HIS A 54 12.31 12.13 -5.91
CA HIS A 54 12.63 12.69 -7.24
C HIS A 54 11.48 13.49 -7.83
N ILE A 55 10.26 13.24 -7.40
CA ILE A 55 9.10 14.01 -7.85
C ILE A 55 9.21 15.49 -7.45
N PHE A 56 9.91 15.82 -6.37
CA PHE A 56 10.10 17.18 -5.91
C PHE A 56 11.02 18.03 -6.81
N ASP A 57 11.79 17.38 -7.68
CA ASP A 57 12.55 18.07 -8.74
C ASP A 57 11.61 18.70 -9.79
N TYR A 58 10.38 18.20 -9.89
CA TYR A 58 9.37 18.66 -10.86
C TYR A 58 8.26 19.50 -10.21
N CYS A 59 7.92 19.24 -8.98
CA CYS A 59 6.84 19.91 -8.28
C CYS A 59 7.11 19.94 -6.78
N LYS A 60 7.47 21.10 -6.26
CA LYS A 60 7.64 21.28 -4.81
C LYS A 60 6.27 21.39 -4.14
N VAL A 61 6.05 20.56 -3.15
CA VAL A 61 4.93 20.60 -2.21
C VAL A 61 5.53 20.37 -0.84
N ASP A 62 5.37 21.30 0.07
CA ASP A 62 5.98 21.29 1.41
C ASP A 62 4.96 21.62 2.53
N ASP A 63 3.68 21.57 2.20
CA ASP A 63 2.59 21.91 3.13
C ASP A 63 2.30 20.80 4.15
N PHE A 64 2.82 19.56 3.92
CA PHE A 64 2.44 18.35 4.65
C PHE A 64 3.64 17.43 4.89
N CYS A 65 3.38 16.19 5.36
CA CYS A 65 4.41 15.16 5.46
C CYS A 65 4.81 14.64 4.07
N ASP A 66 6.03 14.11 3.95
CA ASP A 66 6.62 13.71 2.66
C ASP A 66 5.77 12.74 1.84
N PRO A 67 5.14 11.69 2.39
CA PRO A 67 4.26 10.83 1.61
C PRO A 67 3.05 11.58 1.02
N ILE A 68 2.46 12.52 1.75
CA ILE A 68 1.36 13.35 1.24
C ILE A 68 1.89 14.30 0.17
N ASN A 69 2.98 14.99 0.45
CA ASN A 69 3.59 15.93 -0.49
C ASN A 69 3.98 15.25 -1.80
N SER A 70 4.62 14.08 -1.72
CA SER A 70 5.01 13.28 -2.88
C SER A 70 3.78 12.83 -3.68
N THR A 71 2.73 12.34 -3.00
CA THR A 71 1.48 11.93 -3.67
C THR A 71 0.82 13.11 -4.39
N ILE A 72 0.75 14.28 -3.76
CA ILE A 72 0.19 15.49 -4.37
C ILE A 72 1.04 15.95 -5.57
N ALA A 73 2.36 15.90 -5.44
CA ALA A 73 3.26 16.25 -6.54
C ALA A 73 3.05 15.31 -7.74
N TYR A 74 2.86 14.01 -7.52
CA TYR A 74 2.51 13.05 -8.56
C TYR A 74 1.14 13.31 -9.19
N LEU A 75 0.15 13.69 -8.39
CA LEU A 75 -1.17 14.08 -8.90
C LEU A 75 -1.08 15.30 -9.82
N LYS A 76 -0.41 16.36 -9.35
CA LYS A 76 -0.26 17.61 -10.11
C LYS A 76 0.55 17.46 -11.39
N THR A 77 1.56 16.59 -11.38
CA THR A 77 2.45 16.39 -12.54
C THR A 77 1.99 15.27 -13.46
N GLN A 78 1.03 14.46 -13.04
CA GLN A 78 0.56 13.25 -13.75
C GLN A 78 1.69 12.26 -14.09
N LYS A 79 2.79 12.29 -13.34
CA LYS A 79 3.98 11.47 -13.61
C LYS A 79 3.91 10.05 -13.01
N CYS A 80 2.94 9.75 -12.16
CA CYS A 80 2.74 8.39 -11.65
C CYS A 80 1.72 7.63 -12.50
N PRO A 81 2.14 6.60 -13.25
CA PRO A 81 1.22 5.82 -14.08
C PRO A 81 0.06 5.20 -13.30
N LEU A 82 0.29 4.76 -12.05
CA LEU A 82 -0.77 4.19 -11.22
C LEU A 82 -1.84 5.22 -10.87
N ILE A 83 -1.43 6.40 -10.41
CA ILE A 83 -2.32 7.51 -10.07
C ILE A 83 -3.07 7.99 -11.33
N TYR A 84 -2.34 8.15 -12.43
CA TYR A 84 -2.91 8.55 -13.72
C TYR A 84 -3.95 7.55 -14.23
N SER A 85 -3.61 6.26 -14.21
CA SER A 85 -4.46 5.19 -14.71
C SER A 85 -5.67 4.88 -13.83
N SER A 86 -5.64 5.25 -12.55
CA SER A 86 -6.75 4.98 -11.64
C SER A 86 -8.04 5.66 -12.12
N ARG A 87 -9.13 4.90 -12.21
CA ARG A 87 -10.48 5.40 -12.54
C ARG A 87 -11.06 6.22 -11.38
N PHE A 88 -10.86 5.71 -10.15
CA PHE A 88 -11.22 6.36 -8.89
C PHE A 88 -10.24 5.93 -7.80
N PHE A 89 -10.35 6.55 -6.62
CA PHE A 89 -9.53 6.23 -5.48
C PHE A 89 -10.36 5.67 -4.33
N VAL A 90 -9.86 4.59 -3.70
CA VAL A 90 -10.43 4.05 -2.45
C VAL A 90 -9.53 4.43 -1.30
N VAL A 91 -10.12 5.04 -0.28
CA VAL A 91 -9.42 5.54 0.89
C VAL A 91 -10.02 4.99 2.17
N ASP A 92 -9.17 4.79 3.16
CA ASP A 92 -9.59 4.53 4.53
C ASP A 92 -9.80 5.84 5.33
N SER A 93 -10.31 5.71 6.54
CA SER A 93 -10.46 6.83 7.47
C SER A 93 -9.22 7.12 8.30
N PHE A 94 -8.07 6.51 7.98
CA PHE A 94 -6.89 6.54 8.85
C PHE A 94 -6.17 7.90 8.83
N CYS A 95 -6.17 8.60 7.70
CA CYS A 95 -5.56 9.91 7.58
C CYS A 95 -6.49 10.88 6.85
N GLU A 96 -7.34 11.60 7.59
CA GLU A 96 -8.25 12.58 7.00
C GLU A 96 -7.54 13.68 6.22
N LYS A 97 -6.31 14.02 6.62
CA LYS A 97 -5.53 15.03 5.92
C LYS A 97 -5.11 14.54 4.53
N PHE A 98 -4.66 13.28 4.43
CA PHE A 98 -4.38 12.66 3.14
C PHE A 98 -5.63 12.69 2.25
N ASN A 99 -6.77 12.26 2.78
CA ASN A 99 -8.04 12.23 2.04
C ASN A 99 -8.48 13.63 1.58
N THR A 100 -8.35 14.63 2.46
CA THR A 100 -8.67 16.02 2.14
C THR A 100 -7.76 16.58 1.04
N CYS A 101 -6.46 16.28 1.12
CA CYS A 101 -5.49 16.73 0.12
C CYS A 101 -5.70 16.03 -1.21
N LEU A 102 -5.94 14.73 -1.19
CA LEU A 102 -6.26 13.94 -2.38
C LEU A 102 -7.50 14.51 -3.08
N LYS A 103 -8.59 14.73 -2.34
CA LYS A 103 -9.84 15.29 -2.86
C LYS A 103 -9.67 16.67 -3.53
N LYS A 104 -8.77 17.50 -2.97
CA LYS A 104 -8.48 18.84 -3.52
C LYS A 104 -7.56 18.83 -4.73
N SER A 105 -6.83 17.73 -4.94
CA SER A 105 -5.77 17.64 -5.95
C SER A 105 -6.16 16.82 -7.18
N THR A 106 -7.39 16.30 -7.24
CA THR A 106 -7.89 15.49 -8.36
C THR A 106 -9.39 15.67 -8.54
N ASP A 107 -9.85 15.51 -9.79
CA ASP A 107 -11.27 15.46 -10.14
C ASP A 107 -11.83 14.02 -10.10
N LYS A 108 -11.00 13.02 -9.81
CA LYS A 108 -11.43 11.64 -9.69
C LYS A 108 -12.23 11.42 -8.41
N ASP A 109 -13.18 10.49 -8.46
CA ASP A 109 -13.98 10.14 -7.30
C ASP A 109 -13.11 9.59 -6.17
N LEU A 110 -13.40 10.03 -4.96
CA LEU A 110 -12.79 9.55 -3.73
C LEU A 110 -13.84 8.77 -2.95
N VAL A 111 -13.66 7.46 -2.87
CA VAL A 111 -14.62 6.53 -2.27
C VAL A 111 -14.06 6.01 -0.96
N TYR A 112 -14.82 6.11 0.12
CA TYR A 112 -14.42 5.50 1.38
C TYR A 112 -14.68 3.99 1.36
N GLU A 113 -13.85 3.22 2.04
CA GLU A 113 -13.96 1.75 2.09
C GLU A 113 -15.36 1.26 2.44
N ASN A 114 -16.04 1.94 3.37
CA ASN A 114 -17.39 1.57 3.80
C ASN A 114 -18.46 1.79 2.70
N ASP A 115 -18.22 2.71 1.80
CA ASP A 115 -19.15 3.08 0.72
C ASP A 115 -18.80 2.38 -0.60
N LEU A 116 -17.67 1.68 -0.65
CA LEU A 116 -17.12 1.11 -1.89
C LEU A 116 -18.09 0.16 -2.57
N ARG A 117 -18.76 -0.71 -1.83
CA ARG A 117 -19.70 -1.67 -2.41
C ARG A 117 -20.85 -0.97 -3.12
N ALA A 118 -21.49 -0.01 -2.44
CA ALA A 118 -22.57 0.76 -3.02
C ALA A 118 -22.11 1.58 -4.24
N TYR A 119 -20.90 2.12 -4.19
CA TYR A 119 -20.31 2.83 -5.32
C TYR A 119 -20.11 1.91 -6.53
N LEU A 120 -19.53 0.72 -6.34
CA LEU A 120 -19.28 -0.24 -7.42
C LEU A 120 -20.58 -0.77 -8.03
N GLU A 121 -21.62 -1.03 -7.23
CA GLU A 121 -22.95 -1.45 -7.69
C GLU A 121 -23.64 -0.39 -8.60
N ASN A 122 -23.27 0.88 -8.50
CA ASN A 122 -23.79 1.94 -9.37
C ASN A 122 -23.04 2.06 -10.70
N ILE A 123 -21.94 1.35 -10.92
CA ILE A 123 -21.23 1.32 -12.20
C ILE A 123 -21.90 0.27 -13.11
N LYS A 124 -22.60 0.72 -14.16
CA LYS A 124 -23.46 -0.14 -14.99
C LYS A 124 -22.72 -1.24 -15.78
N GLU A 125 -21.44 -1.00 -16.08
CA GLU A 125 -20.68 -1.90 -16.98
C GLU A 125 -20.02 -3.08 -16.23
N ILE A 126 -20.22 -3.19 -14.91
CA ILE A 126 -19.58 -4.21 -14.07
C ILE A 126 -20.61 -4.92 -13.23
N SER A 127 -20.28 -6.16 -12.84
CA SER A 127 -21.12 -6.96 -11.96
C SER A 127 -20.25 -7.65 -10.91
N PHE A 128 -20.81 -7.84 -9.73
CA PHE A 128 -20.17 -8.57 -8.67
C PHE A 128 -20.10 -10.07 -8.99
N ASP A 129 -18.93 -10.67 -8.82
CA ASP A 129 -18.71 -12.11 -8.91
C ASP A 129 -18.41 -12.69 -7.53
N GLU A 130 -19.38 -13.39 -6.96
CA GLU A 130 -19.28 -14.02 -5.63
C GLU A 130 -18.18 -15.08 -5.58
N LYS A 131 -17.95 -15.82 -6.66
CA LYS A 131 -16.92 -16.86 -6.72
C LYS A 131 -15.54 -16.22 -6.67
N ILE A 132 -15.31 -15.21 -7.51
CA ILE A 132 -14.06 -14.45 -7.53
C ILE A 132 -13.81 -13.78 -6.18
N TYR A 133 -14.85 -13.25 -5.54
CA TYR A 133 -14.74 -12.65 -4.22
C TYR A 133 -14.22 -13.63 -3.17
N ARG A 134 -14.83 -14.82 -3.06
CA ARG A 134 -14.42 -15.85 -2.09
C ARG A 134 -13.01 -16.36 -2.38
N GLU A 135 -12.70 -16.67 -3.63
CA GLU A 135 -11.37 -17.10 -4.04
C GLU A 135 -10.29 -16.04 -3.70
N SER A 136 -10.59 -14.76 -3.95
CA SER A 136 -9.70 -13.65 -3.63
C SER A 136 -9.48 -13.49 -2.12
N GLN A 137 -10.56 -13.61 -1.32
CA GLN A 137 -10.44 -13.59 0.15
C GLN A 137 -9.53 -14.71 0.67
N ASP A 138 -9.70 -15.94 0.16
CA ASP A 138 -8.87 -17.07 0.56
C ASP A 138 -7.40 -16.89 0.18
N LYS A 139 -7.13 -16.37 -1.02
CA LYS A 139 -5.78 -16.06 -1.48
C LYS A 139 -5.14 -14.94 -0.64
N LEU A 140 -5.86 -13.86 -0.37
CA LEU A 140 -5.38 -12.76 0.48
C LEU A 140 -5.13 -13.22 1.92
N LYS A 141 -5.99 -14.10 2.47
CA LYS A 141 -5.74 -14.73 3.76
C LYS A 141 -4.45 -15.54 3.76
N LYS A 142 -4.21 -16.31 2.69
CA LYS A 142 -2.97 -17.09 2.53
C LYS A 142 -1.73 -16.20 2.42
N ILE A 143 -1.81 -15.08 1.69
CA ILE A 143 -0.76 -14.07 1.62
C ILE A 143 -0.42 -13.52 3.02
N LYS A 144 -1.45 -13.17 3.82
CA LYS A 144 -1.27 -12.71 5.20
C LYS A 144 -0.61 -13.75 6.11
N ILE A 145 -0.94 -15.04 5.92
CA ILE A 145 -0.31 -16.14 6.66
C ILE A 145 1.17 -16.25 6.29
N LEU A 146 1.51 -16.23 5.01
CA LEU A 146 2.89 -16.32 4.53
C LEU A 146 3.75 -15.13 5.02
N LEU A 147 3.21 -13.92 5.02
CA LEU A 147 3.89 -12.76 5.59
C LEU A 147 4.10 -12.89 7.10
N ARG A 148 3.12 -13.40 7.83
CA ARG A 148 3.24 -13.67 9.27
C ARG A 148 4.29 -14.76 9.57
N ASP A 149 4.36 -15.81 8.74
CA ASP A 149 5.39 -16.85 8.90
C ASP A 149 6.80 -16.27 8.67
N LEU A 150 6.94 -15.32 7.74
CA LEU A 150 8.19 -14.58 7.55
C LEU A 150 8.53 -13.65 8.73
N GLU A 151 7.54 -13.11 9.45
CA GLU A 151 7.77 -12.36 10.69
C GLU A 151 8.44 -13.22 11.78
N GLU A 152 8.23 -14.53 11.76
CA GLU A 152 8.82 -15.50 12.69
C GLU A 152 10.15 -16.09 12.17
N SER A 153 10.63 -15.63 11.01
CA SER A 153 11.88 -16.09 10.40
C SER A 153 13.07 -15.18 10.69
N ASP A 154 14.24 -15.56 10.23
CA ASP A 154 15.48 -14.76 10.31
C ASP A 154 15.59 -13.66 9.23
N MET A 155 14.48 -13.37 8.54
CA MET A 155 14.42 -12.25 7.60
C MET A 155 14.61 -10.93 8.34
N ASP A 156 15.37 -10.01 7.76
CA ASP A 156 15.48 -8.65 8.26
C ASP A 156 14.13 -7.93 8.28
N GLY A 157 13.88 -7.13 9.32
CA GLY A 157 12.59 -6.47 9.52
C GLY A 157 12.30 -5.38 8.49
N SER A 158 13.32 -4.68 8.00
CA SER A 158 13.16 -3.66 6.94
C SER A 158 12.81 -4.33 5.62
N LEU A 159 13.49 -5.44 5.30
CA LEU A 159 13.19 -6.22 4.10
C LEU A 159 11.78 -6.82 4.15
N LEU A 160 11.36 -7.32 5.33
CA LEU A 160 10.01 -7.84 5.52
C LEU A 160 8.95 -6.76 5.28
N TYR A 161 9.18 -5.56 5.79
CA TYR A 161 8.28 -4.44 5.58
C TYR A 161 8.20 -4.05 4.11
N LYS A 162 9.37 -3.87 3.46
CA LYS A 162 9.45 -3.58 2.01
C LYS A 162 8.74 -4.67 1.20
N LEU A 163 8.96 -5.95 1.54
CA LEU A 163 8.28 -7.06 0.91
C LEU A 163 6.75 -6.94 1.01
N GLY A 164 6.22 -6.72 2.22
CA GLY A 164 4.78 -6.59 2.45
C GLY A 164 4.14 -5.43 1.68
N PHE A 165 4.90 -4.36 1.45
CA PHE A 165 4.46 -3.22 0.65
C PHE A 165 4.54 -3.52 -0.86
N TYR A 166 5.70 -3.97 -1.35
CA TYR A 166 5.96 -4.10 -2.79
C TYR A 166 5.21 -5.27 -3.44
N ILE A 167 4.88 -6.35 -2.72
CA ILE A 167 4.06 -7.43 -3.29
C ILE A 167 2.66 -6.96 -3.71
N ARG A 168 2.17 -5.85 -3.18
CA ARG A 168 0.88 -5.26 -3.56
C ARG A 168 0.86 -4.72 -4.98
N PHE A 169 2.02 -4.54 -5.61
CA PHE A 169 2.13 -4.16 -7.01
C PHE A 169 2.03 -5.36 -7.99
N ILE A 170 2.09 -6.59 -7.50
CA ILE A 170 1.79 -7.77 -8.29
C ILE A 170 0.26 -7.92 -8.37
N LYS A 171 -0.34 -7.79 -9.55
CA LYS A 171 -1.81 -7.85 -9.71
C LYS A 171 -2.38 -9.25 -9.45
N ASP A 172 -1.66 -10.31 -9.83
CA ASP A 172 -2.09 -11.69 -9.68
C ASP A 172 -1.82 -12.22 -8.27
N LEU A 173 -2.85 -12.68 -7.57
CA LEU A 173 -2.75 -13.19 -6.20
C LEU A 173 -2.02 -14.54 -6.13
N ASP A 174 -2.07 -15.37 -7.17
CA ASP A 174 -1.33 -16.65 -7.20
C ASP A 174 0.16 -16.40 -7.43
N GLU A 175 0.49 -15.39 -8.22
CA GLU A 175 1.89 -14.94 -8.37
C GLU A 175 2.44 -14.40 -7.05
N ARG A 176 1.67 -13.56 -6.31
CA ARG A 176 2.05 -13.11 -4.95
C ARG A 176 2.32 -14.29 -4.02
N ILE A 177 1.44 -15.28 -4.00
CA ILE A 177 1.57 -16.48 -3.17
C ILE A 177 2.82 -17.27 -3.57
N SER A 178 3.03 -17.46 -4.87
CA SER A 178 4.18 -18.21 -5.39
C SER A 178 5.50 -17.52 -5.04
N PHE A 179 5.55 -16.20 -5.18
CA PHE A 179 6.71 -15.39 -4.81
C PHE A 179 6.98 -15.45 -3.30
N LEU A 180 5.95 -15.29 -2.46
CA LEU A 180 6.13 -15.38 -1.00
C LEU A 180 6.58 -16.75 -0.54
N LYS A 181 6.08 -17.83 -1.14
CA LYS A 181 6.56 -19.20 -0.87
C LYS A 181 8.03 -19.36 -1.23
N TYR A 182 8.43 -18.82 -2.40
CA TYR A 182 9.84 -18.83 -2.82
C TYR A 182 10.72 -18.05 -1.83
N ILE A 183 10.27 -16.88 -1.39
CA ILE A 183 10.98 -16.12 -0.37
C ILE A 183 11.06 -16.90 0.94
N SER A 184 9.94 -17.44 1.43
CA SER A 184 9.87 -18.21 2.68
C SER A 184 10.82 -19.41 2.67
N SER A 185 11.06 -20.03 1.52
CA SER A 185 12.01 -21.15 1.42
C SER A 185 13.48 -20.76 1.65
N LYS A 186 13.80 -19.47 1.65
CA LYS A 186 15.17 -18.95 1.83
C LYS A 186 15.48 -18.53 3.26
N TYR A 187 14.47 -18.41 4.09
CA TYR A 187 14.60 -17.95 5.48
C TYR A 187 14.18 -19.06 6.43
N GLN A 188 14.93 -19.19 7.53
CA GLN A 188 14.65 -20.21 8.54
C GLN A 188 13.75 -19.61 9.62
N ARG A 189 12.77 -20.39 10.04
CA ARG A 189 11.98 -20.05 11.23
C ARG A 189 12.92 -20.09 12.45
N LYS A 190 13.12 -18.95 13.10
CA LYS A 190 13.92 -18.81 14.30
C LYS A 190 13.08 -18.06 15.31
N ASN A 191 13.19 -18.48 16.58
CA ASN A 191 12.57 -17.76 17.70
C ASN A 191 13.36 -16.46 17.98
N ILE A 192 13.24 -15.48 17.07
CA ILE A 192 13.96 -14.21 17.16
C ILE A 192 13.11 -13.26 17.99
N LYS A 193 13.71 -12.69 19.03
CA LYS A 193 13.11 -11.55 19.73
C LYS A 193 13.16 -10.33 18.80
N ARG A 194 12.01 -9.97 18.25
CA ARG A 194 11.89 -8.78 17.41
C ARG A 194 11.51 -7.56 18.24
N LYS A 195 12.14 -6.44 18.00
CA LYS A 195 11.63 -5.15 18.49
C LYS A 195 10.37 -4.81 17.72
N ILE A 196 9.33 -4.35 18.42
CA ILE A 196 8.08 -3.92 17.81
C ILE A 196 8.12 -2.41 17.66
N ILE A 197 8.00 -1.95 16.42
CA ILE A 197 7.81 -0.54 16.13
C ILE A 197 6.30 -0.32 15.95
N GLN A 198 5.73 0.51 16.80
CA GLN A 198 4.34 0.90 16.68
C GLN A 198 4.27 2.22 15.89
N ALA A 199 3.84 2.15 14.63
CA ALA A 199 3.62 3.33 13.82
C ALA A 199 2.22 3.88 14.08
N THR A 200 2.14 5.16 14.42
CA THR A 200 0.88 5.89 14.58
C THR A 200 0.36 6.44 13.26
N CYS A 201 1.23 6.55 12.23
CA CYS A 201 0.88 6.96 10.89
C CYS A 201 1.03 5.78 9.90
N PRO A 202 0.06 5.51 9.03
CA PRO A 202 0.15 4.41 8.05
C PRO A 202 1.27 4.61 7.03
N PHE A 203 1.71 5.85 6.84
CA PHE A 203 2.70 6.24 5.84
C PHE A 203 4.09 6.51 6.41
N ALA A 204 4.20 6.74 7.73
CA ALA A 204 5.44 7.17 8.37
C ALA A 204 6.59 6.16 8.27
N VAL A 205 6.27 4.92 7.94
CA VAL A 205 7.25 3.84 7.98
C VAL A 205 8.05 3.72 6.67
N THR A 206 7.61 4.36 5.61
CA THR A 206 8.30 4.28 4.31
C THR A 206 9.66 4.97 4.32
N ASP A 207 9.77 6.11 4.99
CA ASP A 207 11.02 6.90 5.03
C ASP A 207 12.03 6.40 6.07
N LEU A 208 11.55 5.72 7.11
CA LEU A 208 12.39 5.24 8.23
C LEU A 208 13.10 3.93 7.97
N ILE A 209 12.69 3.21 6.94
CA ILE A 209 13.18 1.85 6.68
C ILE A 209 14.60 1.90 6.10
N ASP A 210 15.02 3.01 5.53
CA ASP A 210 16.34 3.12 4.90
C ASP A 210 17.47 3.47 5.87
N GLU A 211 17.15 3.95 7.07
CA GLU A 211 18.18 4.59 7.87
C GLU A 211 18.78 3.80 9.03
N ASN A 212 18.36 2.65 9.47
CA ASN A 212 19.05 1.95 10.58
C ASN A 212 18.30 0.75 11.21
N ILE A 213 17.56 -0.01 10.46
CA ILE A 213 16.95 -1.21 11.04
C ILE A 213 17.77 -2.45 10.66
N ASP A 214 18.98 -2.58 11.19
CA ASP A 214 19.83 -3.77 11.04
C ASP A 214 19.34 -4.98 11.88
N GLN A 215 18.30 -4.79 12.68
CA GLN A 215 17.70 -5.82 13.51
C GLN A 215 16.30 -6.17 13.05
N ALA A 216 15.89 -7.40 13.28
CA ALA A 216 14.57 -7.90 12.92
C ALA A 216 13.46 -7.21 13.74
N TYR A 217 12.81 -6.20 13.20
CA TYR A 217 11.69 -5.49 13.81
C TYR A 217 10.34 -5.96 13.28
N LYS A 218 9.35 -6.00 14.16
CA LYS A 218 7.94 -6.13 13.77
C LYS A 218 7.30 -4.75 13.80
N ILE A 219 6.72 -4.35 12.68
CA ILE A 219 6.02 -3.08 12.57
C ILE A 219 4.53 -3.31 12.79
N VAL A 220 3.98 -2.73 13.86
CA VAL A 220 2.56 -2.81 14.18
C VAL A 220 1.94 -1.46 13.91
N LYS A 221 1.04 -1.41 12.91
CA LYS A 221 0.21 -0.23 12.69
C LYS A 221 -0.81 -0.12 13.83
N SER A 222 -0.76 0.95 14.58
CA SER A 222 -1.73 1.24 15.65
C SER A 222 -2.83 2.10 15.08
N LYS A 223 -4.08 1.66 15.23
CA LYS A 223 -5.24 2.55 15.07
C LYS A 223 -5.31 3.43 16.32
N ASN A 224 -4.87 4.65 16.22
CA ASN A 224 -5.04 5.62 17.29
C ASN A 224 -6.16 6.59 16.90
N PRO A 225 -7.36 6.52 17.52
CA PRO A 225 -8.48 7.41 17.21
C PRO A 225 -8.18 8.89 17.53
N ASP A 226 -7.21 9.16 18.41
CA ASP A 226 -6.79 10.52 18.77
C ASP A 226 -5.69 11.09 17.87
N PHE A 227 -5.39 10.41 16.77
CA PHE A 227 -4.35 10.81 15.87
C PHE A 227 -4.78 12.02 15.04
N THR A 228 -4.26 13.19 15.39
CA THR A 228 -4.44 14.42 14.60
C THR A 228 -3.28 14.64 13.67
N PHE A 229 -3.55 15.21 12.51
CA PHE A 229 -2.56 15.53 11.49
C PHE A 229 -1.38 16.39 12.01
N ASP A 230 -1.66 17.31 12.92
CA ASP A 230 -0.60 18.14 13.53
C ASP A 230 0.49 17.33 14.23
N LYS A 231 0.17 16.09 14.63
CA LYS A 231 1.15 15.14 15.17
C LYS A 231 1.93 14.39 14.09
N CYS A 232 1.44 14.36 12.84
CA CYS A 232 2.15 13.71 11.72
C CYS A 232 3.27 14.56 11.12
N ILE A 233 3.22 15.88 11.25
CA ILE A 233 4.22 16.82 10.72
C ILE A 233 5.55 16.69 11.48
N TYR A 234 5.53 16.05 12.62
CA TYR A 234 6.71 15.92 13.45
C TYR A 234 7.52 14.70 13.06
N LYS A 235 8.76 14.98 12.70
CA LYS A 235 9.91 14.07 12.61
C LYS A 235 9.61 12.62 12.91
N ALA A 236 9.94 11.76 12.02
CA ALA A 236 9.75 10.31 12.07
C ALA A 236 10.04 9.68 13.44
N ASP A 237 10.99 10.19 14.17
CA ASP A 237 11.38 9.80 15.54
C ASP A 237 10.26 9.97 16.58
N LYS A 238 9.27 10.85 16.35
CA LYS A 238 8.12 11.05 17.27
C LYS A 238 6.89 10.22 16.90
N ILE A 239 6.86 9.62 15.73
CA ILE A 239 5.74 8.84 15.23
C ILE A 239 5.90 7.36 15.60
N LEU A 240 7.10 6.95 15.95
CA LEU A 240 7.43 5.59 16.30
C LEU A 240 7.66 5.45 17.81
N THR A 241 6.98 4.49 18.39
CA THR A 241 7.26 4.06 19.77
C THR A 241 7.85 2.66 19.74
N TYR A 242 8.96 2.47 20.44
CA TYR A 242 9.59 1.17 20.59
C TYR A 242 8.98 0.45 21.80
N LYS A 243 8.52 -0.78 21.58
CA LYS A 243 8.19 -1.70 22.67
C LYS A 243 9.11 -2.91 22.56
N GLU A 244 9.85 -3.17 23.61
CA GLU A 244 10.54 -4.45 23.76
C GLU A 244 9.55 -5.48 24.28
N LYS A 245 9.48 -6.63 23.63
CA LYS A 245 8.76 -7.81 24.10
C LYS A 245 9.67 -8.76 24.79
#